data_6458c59bb659ab7825ffda8cb3cea1cc
#
_entry.id   6458c59bb659ab7825ffda8cb3cea1cc
#
_cell.length_a   1.000
_cell.length_b   1.000
_cell.length_c   1.000
_cell.angle_alpha   90.00
_cell.angle_beta   90.00
_cell.angle_gamma   90.00
#
_symmetry.space_group_name_H-M   'P 1'
#
loop_
_entity.id
_entity.type
_entity.pdbx_description
1 polymer ?
#
loop_
_entity_poly.entity_id
_entity_poly.type
_entity_poly.pdbx_seq_one_letter_code
_entity_poly.pdbx_strand_id
1 'polypeptide(L)'
;MKIAIIDTGINEKHIAFKNNFKISQCICIRKNVDERYFISEDVEDYIGHGTSVSWIISNYITDAEFIIIKIFDKEELDEDILLYTLQYIIDHVECDLINLSAGISYCDNINLLKELCEKLYSRGTLIIAGFPNDGALGYPASFDSVIGVDMSTSCFFPRQYQYIENSPINIRGIGHAQRLPDVNNTYCEKLGTSFVVPHITGLIAEKFSKKKWNIVEVKNFLKQSANCVVEGRVIPKNTIINIKNAVLFPVSKETKALIEFSDMLSFNITHIYDIKYSGNVGKVIRNYDISTI
;
A
#
# COMPACT_ATOMS: atom_id res chain seq x y z
N MET A 1 -10.74 -13.36 -14.87
CA MET A 1 -9.64 -12.96 -13.97
C MET A 1 -10.20 -12.85 -12.56
N LYS A 2 -9.51 -13.43 -11.59
CA LYS A 2 -9.90 -13.38 -10.18
C LYS A 2 -9.01 -12.38 -9.44
N ILE A 3 -9.62 -11.41 -8.76
CA ILE A 3 -8.91 -10.33 -8.05
C ILE A 3 -9.28 -10.39 -6.58
N ALA A 4 -8.31 -10.67 -5.72
CA ALA A 4 -8.48 -10.59 -4.28
C ALA A 4 -8.22 -9.16 -3.81
N ILE A 5 -9.11 -8.63 -2.97
CA ILE A 5 -9.01 -7.30 -2.36
C ILE A 5 -8.89 -7.52 -0.86
N ILE A 6 -7.70 -7.24 -0.31
CA ILE A 6 -7.43 -7.32 1.12
C ILE A 6 -7.64 -5.93 1.70
N ASP A 7 -8.73 -5.73 2.48
CA ASP A 7 -9.15 -4.40 2.92
C ASP A 7 -10.14 -4.46 4.11
N THR A 8 -10.91 -3.39 4.34
CA THR A 8 -11.94 -3.26 5.38
C THR A 8 -13.26 -3.96 5.05
N GLY A 9 -13.37 -4.61 3.89
CA GLY A 9 -14.58 -5.26 3.40
C GLY A 9 -15.22 -4.52 2.23
N ILE A 10 -16.53 -4.67 2.04
CA ILE A 10 -17.28 -4.03 0.95
C ILE A 10 -18.73 -3.76 1.34
N ASN A 11 -19.26 -2.62 0.91
CA ASN A 11 -20.71 -2.40 0.81
C ASN A 11 -21.16 -2.69 -0.64
N GLU A 12 -21.40 -3.96 -0.95
CA GLU A 12 -21.77 -4.41 -2.31
C GLU A 12 -23.08 -3.78 -2.84
N LYS A 13 -23.96 -3.33 -1.93
CA LYS A 13 -25.24 -2.68 -2.25
C LYS A 13 -25.11 -1.20 -2.55
N HIS A 14 -23.89 -0.64 -2.48
CA HIS A 14 -23.68 0.77 -2.79
C HIS A 14 -24.07 1.04 -4.26
N ILE A 15 -24.84 2.10 -4.48
CA ILE A 15 -25.38 2.49 -5.80
C ILE A 15 -24.29 2.75 -6.87
N ALA A 16 -23.05 2.95 -6.46
CA ALA A 16 -21.91 3.13 -7.35
C ALA A 16 -21.55 1.86 -8.12
N PHE A 17 -21.83 0.68 -7.58
CA PHE A 17 -21.54 -0.59 -8.26
C PHE A 17 -22.54 -0.85 -9.38
N LYS A 18 -22.03 -1.23 -10.53
CA LYS A 18 -22.84 -1.63 -11.69
C LYS A 18 -23.32 -3.07 -11.52
N ASN A 19 -24.38 -3.43 -12.22
CA ASN A 19 -25.00 -4.77 -12.16
C ASN A 19 -24.07 -5.94 -12.51
N ASN A 20 -22.90 -5.68 -13.09
CA ASN A 20 -21.90 -6.68 -13.47
C ASN A 20 -20.73 -6.82 -12.47
N PHE A 21 -20.80 -6.16 -11.31
CA PHE A 21 -19.83 -6.40 -10.23
C PHE A 21 -20.09 -7.77 -9.61
N LYS A 22 -19.16 -8.71 -9.77
CA LYS A 22 -19.33 -10.10 -9.38
C LYS A 22 -18.38 -10.46 -8.24
N ILE A 23 -18.91 -10.70 -7.05
CA ILE A 23 -18.17 -11.26 -5.93
C ILE A 23 -18.26 -12.80 -6.01
N SER A 24 -17.12 -13.47 -6.03
CA SER A 24 -17.03 -14.94 -6.06
C SER A 24 -16.80 -15.53 -4.67
N GLN A 25 -16.15 -14.80 -3.77
CA GLN A 25 -15.89 -15.23 -2.39
C GLN A 25 -15.87 -14.04 -1.43
N CYS A 26 -16.38 -14.28 -0.23
CA CYS A 26 -16.30 -13.37 0.91
C CYS A 26 -15.54 -14.06 2.05
N ILE A 27 -14.49 -13.43 2.55
CA ILE A 27 -13.62 -13.99 3.58
C ILE A 27 -13.33 -12.89 4.58
N CYS A 28 -13.73 -13.08 5.83
CA CYS A 28 -13.36 -12.19 6.92
C CYS A 28 -12.45 -12.96 7.89
N ILE A 29 -11.24 -12.46 8.08
CA ILE A 29 -10.25 -13.04 8.99
C ILE A 29 -10.09 -12.12 10.18
N ARG A 30 -10.31 -12.66 11.37
CA ARG A 30 -10.18 -11.92 12.62
C ARG A 30 -9.38 -12.72 13.64
N LYS A 31 -8.73 -12.03 14.56
CA LYS A 31 -8.02 -12.58 15.70
C LYS A 31 -8.87 -12.31 16.95
N ASN A 32 -9.14 -13.34 17.75
CA ASN A 32 -9.87 -13.18 19.01
C ASN A 32 -8.92 -12.81 20.16
N VAL A 33 -9.49 -12.60 21.34
CA VAL A 33 -8.73 -12.26 22.57
C VAL A 33 -7.76 -13.35 23.02
N ASP A 34 -7.97 -14.61 22.59
CA ASP A 34 -7.08 -15.74 22.87
C ASP A 34 -6.02 -15.91 21.75
N GLU A 35 -5.85 -14.91 20.88
CA GLU A 35 -4.93 -14.90 19.75
C GLU A 35 -5.21 -15.97 18.67
N ARG A 36 -6.40 -16.55 18.64
CA ARG A 36 -6.81 -17.52 17.64
C ARG A 36 -7.48 -16.83 16.46
N TYR A 37 -7.12 -17.26 15.26
CA TYR A 37 -7.76 -16.79 14.05
C TYR A 37 -9.08 -17.53 13.82
N PHE A 38 -10.08 -16.79 13.37
CA PHE A 38 -11.34 -17.36 12.91
C PHE A 38 -11.73 -16.71 11.58
N ILE A 39 -12.47 -17.47 10.77
CA ILE A 39 -12.86 -17.09 9.43
C ILE A 39 -14.39 -17.08 9.37
N SER A 40 -14.93 -16.05 8.75
CA SER A 40 -16.36 -15.91 8.44
C SER A 40 -16.56 -15.31 7.05
N GLU A 41 -17.80 -15.22 6.61
CA GLU A 41 -18.18 -14.59 5.33
C GLU A 41 -18.65 -13.12 5.50
N ASP A 42 -18.63 -12.59 6.72
CA ASP A 42 -19.06 -11.22 7.01
C ASP A 42 -17.98 -10.20 6.58
N VAL A 43 -18.14 -9.69 5.38
CA VAL A 43 -17.26 -8.68 4.78
C VAL A 43 -17.91 -7.30 4.70
N GLU A 44 -18.94 -7.02 5.51
CA GLU A 44 -19.57 -5.70 5.52
C GLU A 44 -18.56 -4.62 5.89
N ASP A 45 -18.51 -3.56 5.07
CA ASP A 45 -17.57 -2.45 5.24
C ASP A 45 -18.22 -1.31 6.03
N TYR A 46 -17.74 -1.12 7.26
CA TYR A 46 -18.20 -0.04 8.15
C TYR A 46 -17.35 1.24 8.05
N ILE A 47 -16.25 1.21 7.29
CA ILE A 47 -15.30 2.32 7.13
C ILE A 47 -15.44 2.97 5.76
N GLY A 48 -15.79 2.18 4.73
CA GLY A 48 -15.91 2.62 3.34
C GLY A 48 -14.60 2.63 2.56
N HIS A 49 -13.48 2.17 3.17
CA HIS A 49 -12.19 2.12 2.49
C HIS A 49 -12.18 1.02 1.43
N GLY A 50 -12.48 -0.22 1.79
CA GLY A 50 -12.55 -1.34 0.86
C GLY A 50 -13.63 -1.19 -0.21
N THR A 51 -14.75 -0.53 0.13
CA THR A 51 -15.79 -0.14 -0.84
C THR A 51 -15.24 0.78 -1.92
N SER A 52 -14.50 1.82 -1.53
CA SER A 52 -13.84 2.73 -2.47
C SER A 52 -12.82 2.01 -3.36
N VAL A 53 -11.97 1.18 -2.76
CA VAL A 53 -10.94 0.39 -3.46
C VAL A 53 -11.57 -0.55 -4.48
N SER A 54 -12.58 -1.31 -4.08
CA SER A 54 -13.31 -2.23 -4.95
C SER A 54 -13.98 -1.51 -6.12
N TRP A 55 -14.58 -0.34 -5.85
CA TRP A 55 -15.21 0.47 -6.90
C TRP A 55 -14.18 0.99 -7.91
N ILE A 56 -13.01 1.46 -7.46
CA ILE A 56 -11.97 1.91 -8.37
C ILE A 56 -11.58 0.80 -9.34
N ILE A 57 -11.29 -0.41 -8.85
CA ILE A 57 -10.89 -1.54 -9.71
C ILE A 57 -12.02 -1.89 -10.69
N SER A 58 -13.28 -1.91 -10.24
CA SER A 58 -14.44 -2.28 -11.06
C SER A 58 -14.67 -1.35 -12.26
N ASN A 59 -14.14 -0.12 -12.22
CA ASN A 59 -14.22 0.80 -13.36
C ASN A 59 -13.23 0.49 -14.50
N TYR A 60 -12.27 -0.41 -14.28
CA TYR A 60 -11.30 -0.83 -15.29
C TYR A 60 -11.68 -2.15 -15.98
N ILE A 61 -12.37 -3.03 -15.28
CA ILE A 61 -12.67 -4.36 -15.76
C ILE A 61 -14.09 -4.79 -15.38
N THR A 62 -14.84 -5.28 -16.38
CA THR A 62 -16.23 -5.71 -16.20
C THR A 62 -16.37 -7.23 -16.01
N ASP A 63 -15.41 -8.03 -16.51
CA ASP A 63 -15.47 -9.49 -16.51
C ASP A 63 -14.55 -10.11 -15.44
N ALA A 64 -14.30 -9.39 -14.34
CA ALA A 64 -13.55 -9.92 -13.21
C ALA A 64 -14.46 -10.56 -12.16
N GLU A 65 -13.92 -11.54 -11.47
CA GLU A 65 -14.47 -12.10 -10.23
C GLU A 65 -13.68 -11.54 -9.06
N PHE A 66 -14.39 -10.92 -8.12
CA PHE A 66 -13.78 -10.31 -6.96
C PHE A 66 -13.85 -11.25 -5.76
N ILE A 67 -12.75 -11.34 -5.03
CA ILE A 67 -12.63 -12.06 -3.76
C ILE A 67 -12.39 -11.00 -2.70
N ILE A 68 -13.36 -10.79 -1.82
CA ILE A 68 -13.26 -9.77 -0.79
C ILE A 68 -12.69 -10.41 0.46
N ILE A 69 -11.56 -9.89 0.93
CA ILE A 69 -10.86 -10.40 2.10
C ILE A 69 -10.78 -9.27 3.13
N LYS A 70 -11.65 -9.33 4.12
CA LYS A 70 -11.70 -8.36 5.21
C LYS A 70 -10.77 -8.80 6.33
N ILE A 71 -9.77 -7.95 6.66
CA ILE A 71 -8.80 -8.26 7.71
C ILE A 71 -8.72 -7.19 8.81
N PHE A 72 -9.31 -6.01 8.60
CA PHE A 72 -9.28 -4.93 9.57
C PHE A 72 -10.55 -4.09 9.56
N ASP A 73 -10.91 -3.60 10.74
CA ASP A 73 -12.02 -2.66 10.97
C ASP A 73 -11.50 -1.27 11.38
N LYS A 74 -10.18 -1.03 11.24
CA LYS A 74 -9.46 0.22 11.53
C LYS A 74 -8.44 0.46 10.42
N GLU A 75 -7.84 1.63 10.38
CA GLU A 75 -6.86 1.98 9.33
C GLU A 75 -5.46 1.38 9.53
N GLU A 76 -5.20 0.70 10.66
CA GLU A 76 -3.90 0.10 10.95
C GLU A 76 -3.89 -1.39 10.57
N LEU A 77 -2.89 -1.78 9.78
CA LEU A 77 -2.64 -3.15 9.40
C LEU A 77 -1.76 -3.84 10.45
N ASP A 78 -2.25 -4.93 11.00
CA ASP A 78 -1.51 -5.81 11.90
C ASP A 78 -0.67 -6.82 11.10
N GLU A 79 0.62 -6.98 11.44
CA GLU A 79 1.55 -7.87 10.75
C GLU A 79 1.09 -9.32 10.81
N ASP A 80 0.71 -9.80 11.99
CA ASP A 80 0.35 -11.21 12.20
C ASP A 80 -0.88 -11.59 11.37
N ILE A 81 -1.88 -10.68 11.30
CA ILE A 81 -3.09 -10.92 10.51
C ILE A 81 -2.76 -10.92 9.01
N LEU A 82 -1.83 -10.08 8.57
CA LEU A 82 -1.36 -10.08 7.19
C LEU A 82 -0.65 -11.40 6.84
N LEU A 83 0.28 -11.85 7.67
CA LEU A 83 1.00 -13.11 7.48
C LEU A 83 0.04 -14.30 7.40
N TYR A 84 -0.90 -14.38 8.35
CA TYR A 84 -1.94 -15.41 8.35
C TYR A 84 -2.81 -15.34 7.08
N THR A 85 -3.20 -14.15 6.66
CA THR A 85 -4.03 -13.94 5.47
C THR A 85 -3.31 -14.40 4.20
N LEU A 86 -2.05 -14.04 4.02
CA LEU A 86 -1.28 -14.47 2.84
C LEU A 86 -1.08 -15.99 2.83
N GLN A 87 -0.80 -16.61 3.99
CA GLN A 87 -0.75 -18.06 4.10
C GLN A 87 -2.11 -18.70 3.76
N TYR A 88 -3.22 -18.15 4.29
CA TYR A 88 -4.56 -18.63 3.99
C TYR A 88 -4.89 -18.56 2.48
N ILE A 89 -4.50 -17.46 1.82
CA ILE A 89 -4.66 -17.33 0.36
C ILE A 89 -3.84 -18.41 -0.36
N ILE A 90 -2.61 -18.68 0.07
CA ILE A 90 -1.78 -19.73 -0.50
C ILE A 90 -2.48 -21.09 -0.42
N ASP A 91 -3.13 -21.39 0.67
CA ASP A 91 -3.68 -22.72 0.95
C ASP A 91 -5.09 -22.90 0.37
N HIS A 92 -5.91 -21.83 0.27
CA HIS A 92 -7.34 -21.96 0.06
C HIS A 92 -7.92 -21.08 -1.05
N VAL A 93 -7.18 -20.08 -1.57
CA VAL A 93 -7.71 -19.10 -2.51
C VAL A 93 -6.94 -19.12 -3.83
N GLU A 94 -7.67 -19.27 -4.93
CA GLU A 94 -7.12 -19.14 -6.28
C GLU A 94 -7.42 -17.75 -6.82
N CYS A 95 -6.42 -16.91 -7.01
CA CYS A 95 -6.55 -15.58 -7.58
C CYS A 95 -5.36 -15.22 -8.47
N ASP A 96 -5.60 -14.33 -9.43
CA ASP A 96 -4.58 -13.82 -10.35
C ASP A 96 -3.86 -12.60 -9.78
N LEU A 97 -4.63 -11.69 -9.17
CA LEU A 97 -4.12 -10.44 -8.59
C LEU A 97 -4.55 -10.32 -7.13
N ILE A 98 -3.70 -9.72 -6.31
CA ILE A 98 -4.01 -9.27 -4.96
C ILE A 98 -3.82 -7.77 -4.91
N ASN A 99 -4.87 -7.02 -4.59
CA ASN A 99 -4.81 -5.61 -4.24
C ASN A 99 -4.67 -5.49 -2.72
N LEU A 100 -3.55 -4.94 -2.27
CA LEU A 100 -3.30 -4.64 -0.86
C LEU A 100 -3.06 -3.14 -0.70
N SER A 101 -4.12 -2.40 -0.42
CA SER A 101 -4.09 -0.94 -0.27
C SER A 101 -3.53 -0.49 1.09
N ALA A 102 -2.63 -1.27 1.67
CA ALA A 102 -1.99 -1.02 2.95
C ALA A 102 -0.53 -1.49 2.93
N GLY A 103 0.28 -0.93 3.80
CA GLY A 103 1.66 -1.33 4.01
C GLY A 103 2.07 -1.10 5.47
N ILE A 104 3.04 -1.88 5.94
CA ILE A 104 3.64 -1.75 7.26
C ILE A 104 5.06 -1.20 7.13
N SER A 105 5.39 -0.16 7.91
CA SER A 105 6.73 0.46 7.89
C SER A 105 7.76 -0.37 8.64
N TYR A 106 7.32 -1.17 9.59
CA TYR A 106 8.15 -2.06 10.39
C TYR A 106 7.56 -3.47 10.36
N CYS A 107 8.40 -4.49 10.21
CA CYS A 107 8.01 -5.88 10.12
C CYS A 107 9.02 -6.75 10.87
N ASP A 108 8.60 -7.38 11.96
CA ASP A 108 9.43 -8.30 12.75
C ASP A 108 9.75 -9.58 11.98
N ASN A 109 8.78 -10.09 11.22
CA ASN A 109 8.87 -11.33 10.46
C ASN A 109 9.09 -11.09 8.96
N ILE A 110 9.92 -10.11 8.60
CA ILE A 110 10.16 -9.68 7.22
C ILE A 110 10.54 -10.83 6.27
N ASN A 111 11.31 -11.81 6.75
CA ASN A 111 11.71 -12.95 5.94
C ASN A 111 10.52 -13.87 5.63
N LEU A 112 9.64 -14.10 6.59
CA LEU A 112 8.42 -14.88 6.38
C LEU A 112 7.47 -14.15 5.44
N LEU A 113 7.26 -12.85 5.63
CA LEU A 113 6.43 -12.05 4.73
C LEU A 113 6.94 -12.09 3.30
N LYS A 114 8.27 -11.97 3.12
CA LYS A 114 8.90 -12.07 1.80
C LYS A 114 8.69 -13.46 1.18
N GLU A 115 8.88 -14.53 1.94
CA GLU A 115 8.67 -15.91 1.49
C GLU A 115 7.24 -16.15 1.03
N LEU A 116 6.24 -15.65 1.75
CA LEU A 116 4.82 -15.76 1.38
C LEU A 116 4.53 -15.01 0.07
N CYS A 117 5.07 -13.80 -0.11
CA CYS A 117 4.95 -13.06 -1.36
C CYS A 117 5.61 -13.78 -2.55
N GLU A 118 6.79 -14.37 -2.35
CA GLU A 118 7.49 -15.14 -3.38
C GLU A 118 6.74 -16.43 -3.75
N LYS A 119 6.12 -17.12 -2.77
CA LYS A 119 5.25 -18.28 -3.01
C LYS A 119 4.03 -17.91 -3.86
N LEU A 120 3.33 -16.83 -3.51
CA LEU A 120 2.20 -16.31 -4.30
C LEU A 120 2.64 -15.99 -5.73
N TYR A 121 3.72 -15.25 -5.87
CA TYR A 121 4.30 -14.93 -7.18
C TYR A 121 4.66 -16.18 -7.99
N SER A 122 5.31 -17.18 -7.39
CA SER A 122 5.73 -18.40 -8.07
C SER A 122 4.57 -19.23 -8.60
N ARG A 123 3.40 -19.16 -7.99
CA ARG A 123 2.18 -19.82 -8.48
C ARG A 123 1.36 -18.97 -9.47
N GLY A 124 1.85 -17.77 -9.80
CA GLY A 124 1.24 -16.88 -10.79
C GLY A 124 0.27 -15.83 -10.23
N THR A 125 0.26 -15.63 -8.92
CA THR A 125 -0.51 -14.56 -8.26
C THR A 125 0.38 -13.33 -8.04
N LEU A 126 -0.01 -12.17 -8.56
CA LEU A 126 0.75 -10.92 -8.40
C LEU A 126 0.12 -10.02 -7.34
N ILE A 127 0.93 -9.56 -6.40
CA ILE A 127 0.53 -8.58 -5.39
C ILE A 127 0.84 -7.17 -5.90
N ILE A 128 -0.12 -6.28 -5.77
CA ILE A 128 0.03 -4.83 -5.93
C ILE A 128 -0.21 -4.20 -4.56
N ALA A 129 0.82 -3.56 -4.00
CA ALA A 129 0.76 -3.04 -2.64
C ALA A 129 1.18 -1.58 -2.53
N GLY A 130 0.55 -0.88 -1.58
CA GLY A 130 0.83 0.53 -1.30
C GLY A 130 1.96 0.72 -0.29
N PHE A 131 2.75 1.78 -0.48
CA PHE A 131 3.65 2.28 0.54
C PHE A 131 2.88 3.05 1.62
N PRO A 132 3.39 3.12 2.87
CA PRO A 132 2.83 3.97 3.91
C PRO A 132 2.77 5.44 3.49
N ASN A 133 1.76 6.17 3.97
CA ASN A 133 1.56 7.58 3.60
C ASN A 133 2.52 8.57 4.30
N ASP A 134 3.38 8.09 5.17
CA ASP A 134 4.39 8.89 5.88
C ASP A 134 5.70 9.07 5.10
N GLY A 135 5.79 8.49 3.89
CA GLY A 135 6.97 8.53 3.04
C GLY A 135 8.05 7.50 3.39
N ALA A 136 7.79 6.61 4.35
CA ALA A 136 8.67 5.51 4.67
C ALA A 136 8.60 4.41 3.59
N LEU A 137 9.69 3.65 3.45
CA LEU A 137 9.62 2.39 2.73
C LEU A 137 8.85 1.38 3.59
N GLY A 138 7.93 0.66 2.97
CA GLY A 138 7.09 -0.29 3.67
C GLY A 138 6.99 -1.63 2.97
N TYR A 139 6.45 -2.58 3.69
CA TYR A 139 6.28 -3.96 3.25
C TYR A 139 4.80 -4.32 3.12
N PRO A 140 4.44 -5.19 2.17
CA PRO A 140 5.31 -5.92 1.23
C PRO A 140 5.69 -5.13 -0.03
N ALA A 141 5.29 -3.86 -0.17
CA ALA A 141 5.48 -3.03 -1.37
C ALA A 141 6.95 -2.95 -1.85
N SER A 142 7.93 -3.07 -0.92
CA SER A 142 9.37 -3.01 -1.23
C SER A 142 9.96 -4.31 -1.81
N PHE A 143 9.20 -5.41 -1.89
CA PHE A 143 9.75 -6.67 -2.40
C PHE A 143 9.73 -6.76 -3.92
N ASP A 144 10.74 -7.38 -4.51
CA ASP A 144 10.86 -7.54 -5.97
C ASP A 144 9.72 -8.36 -6.60
N SER A 145 9.09 -9.25 -5.81
CA SER A 145 7.93 -10.06 -6.19
C SER A 145 6.59 -9.30 -6.15
N VAL A 146 6.60 -8.02 -5.74
CA VAL A 146 5.43 -7.16 -5.57
C VAL A 146 5.54 -5.94 -6.49
N ILE A 147 4.42 -5.41 -6.94
CA ILE A 147 4.37 -4.08 -7.56
C ILE A 147 4.14 -3.04 -6.46
N GLY A 148 5.20 -2.31 -6.11
CA GLY A 148 5.14 -1.26 -5.10
C GLY A 148 4.61 0.05 -5.67
N VAL A 149 3.57 0.59 -5.04
CA VAL A 149 2.84 1.77 -5.50
C VAL A 149 2.89 2.87 -4.44
N ASP A 150 3.14 4.10 -4.87
CA ASP A 150 3.14 5.31 -4.06
C ASP A 150 2.32 6.41 -4.76
N MET A 151 2.08 7.52 -4.10
CA MET A 151 1.38 8.66 -4.67
C MET A 151 2.34 9.73 -5.20
N SER A 152 1.87 10.53 -6.18
CA SER A 152 2.59 11.69 -6.73
C SER A 152 1.67 12.88 -6.89
N THR A 153 2.11 14.03 -6.44
CA THR A 153 1.40 15.30 -6.65
C THR A 153 1.45 15.78 -8.11
N SER A 154 2.28 15.16 -8.94
CA SER A 154 2.38 15.46 -10.38
C SER A 154 1.41 14.66 -11.25
N CYS A 155 0.66 13.72 -10.67
CA CYS A 155 -0.36 12.92 -11.35
C CYS A 155 -1.75 13.39 -10.93
N PHE A 156 -2.56 13.84 -11.89
CA PHE A 156 -3.87 14.47 -11.63
C PHE A 156 -5.06 13.56 -12.00
N PHE A 157 -4.83 12.53 -12.79
CA PHE A 157 -5.89 11.68 -13.31
C PHE A 157 -5.66 10.19 -12.97
N PRO A 158 -6.74 9.41 -12.84
CA PRO A 158 -6.68 7.99 -12.43
C PRO A 158 -5.76 7.09 -13.27
N ARG A 159 -5.64 7.37 -14.57
CA ARG A 159 -4.78 6.59 -15.49
C ARG A 159 -3.39 7.19 -15.68
N GLN A 160 -3.11 8.31 -15.01
CA GLN A 160 -1.83 8.99 -15.08
C GLN A 160 -0.91 8.47 -13.99
N TYR A 161 0.28 8.01 -14.38
CA TYR A 161 1.29 7.55 -13.43
C TYR A 161 2.71 7.69 -13.98
N GLN A 162 3.65 7.71 -13.07
CA GLN A 162 5.09 7.65 -13.32
C GLN A 162 5.59 6.25 -13.04
N TYR A 163 6.47 5.73 -13.89
CA TYR A 163 7.23 4.51 -13.62
C TYR A 163 8.61 4.88 -13.09
N ILE A 164 9.02 4.29 -11.96
CA ILE A 164 10.31 4.58 -11.32
C ILE A 164 11.23 3.40 -11.51
N GLU A 165 12.31 3.58 -12.30
CA GLU A 165 13.31 2.55 -12.52
C GLU A 165 14.26 2.44 -11.32
N ASN A 166 14.81 1.26 -11.11
CA ASN A 166 15.83 1.00 -10.08
C ASN A 166 15.42 1.46 -8.68
N SER A 167 14.14 1.30 -8.33
CA SER A 167 13.56 1.70 -7.07
C SER A 167 12.62 0.62 -6.56
N PRO A 168 12.52 0.42 -5.22
CA PRO A 168 11.44 -0.40 -4.65
C PRO A 168 10.06 0.20 -4.94
N ILE A 169 9.94 1.52 -5.05
CA ILE A 169 8.72 2.17 -5.55
C ILE A 169 8.72 2.02 -7.08
N ASN A 170 7.86 1.13 -7.59
CA ASN A 170 7.76 0.92 -9.04
C ASN A 170 6.90 1.98 -9.71
N ILE A 171 5.84 2.43 -9.05
CA ILE A 171 4.82 3.32 -9.61
C ILE A 171 4.53 4.46 -8.64
N ARG A 172 4.35 5.66 -9.20
CA ARG A 172 3.71 6.78 -8.53
C ARG A 172 2.51 7.26 -9.34
N GLY A 173 1.33 7.20 -8.72
CA GLY A 173 0.07 7.58 -9.36
C GLY A 173 -0.60 8.79 -8.72
N ILE A 174 -1.91 8.98 -8.98
CA ILE A 174 -2.70 10.13 -8.56
C ILE A 174 -2.58 10.42 -7.06
N GLY A 175 -1.96 11.54 -6.70
CA GLY A 175 -1.77 11.99 -5.32
C GLY A 175 -2.73 13.09 -4.88
N HIS A 176 -3.85 13.27 -5.58
CA HIS A 176 -4.88 14.27 -5.28
C HIS A 176 -6.14 13.59 -4.72
N ALA A 177 -6.94 14.36 -3.98
CA ALA A 177 -8.20 13.89 -3.44
C ALA A 177 -9.15 13.42 -4.56
N GLN A 178 -9.80 12.29 -4.33
CA GLN A 178 -10.73 11.65 -5.24
C GLN A 178 -12.10 11.52 -4.57
N ARG A 179 -13.16 11.83 -5.28
CA ARG A 179 -14.51 11.60 -4.79
C ARG A 179 -14.91 10.15 -5.01
N LEU A 180 -14.93 9.37 -3.93
CA LEU A 180 -15.11 7.92 -3.95
C LEU A 180 -16.35 7.50 -3.17
N PRO A 181 -16.95 6.33 -3.51
CA PRO A 181 -18.03 5.72 -2.73
C PRO A 181 -17.57 5.45 -1.31
N ASP A 182 -18.50 5.64 -0.37
CA ASP A 182 -18.27 5.44 1.05
C ASP A 182 -19.42 4.63 1.67
N VAL A 183 -19.46 4.50 2.99
CA VAL A 183 -20.58 3.83 3.68
C VAL A 183 -21.92 4.53 3.41
N ASN A 184 -23.03 3.81 3.65
CA ASN A 184 -24.40 4.35 3.60
C ASN A 184 -24.79 5.03 2.27
N ASN A 185 -24.29 4.53 1.15
CA ASN A 185 -24.52 5.11 -0.19
C ASN A 185 -24.09 6.59 -0.31
N THR A 186 -23.10 7.00 0.45
CA THR A 186 -22.52 8.34 0.36
C THR A 186 -21.25 8.36 -0.49
N TYR A 187 -20.73 9.55 -0.73
CA TYR A 187 -19.45 9.78 -1.40
C TYR A 187 -18.66 10.78 -0.57
N CYS A 188 -17.37 10.52 -0.39
CA CYS A 188 -16.47 11.48 0.24
C CYS A 188 -15.18 11.67 -0.55
N GLU A 189 -14.46 12.73 -0.27
CA GLU A 189 -13.14 12.97 -0.82
C GLU A 189 -12.11 12.19 0.00
N LYS A 190 -11.34 11.34 -0.69
CA LYS A 190 -10.32 10.48 -0.10
C LYS A 190 -8.98 10.71 -0.79
N LEU A 191 -7.92 10.69 0.00
CA LEU A 191 -6.55 10.90 -0.42
C LEU A 191 -5.66 9.83 0.22
N GLY A 192 -4.63 9.41 -0.48
CA GLY A 192 -3.61 8.48 0.03
C GLY A 192 -3.21 7.44 -0.99
N THR A 193 -2.10 6.80 -0.74
CA THR A 193 -1.54 5.72 -1.55
C THR A 193 -2.54 4.57 -1.74
N SER A 194 -3.37 4.31 -0.73
CA SER A 194 -4.43 3.30 -0.76
C SER A 194 -5.39 3.43 -1.94
N PHE A 195 -5.59 4.65 -2.45
CA PHE A 195 -6.46 4.91 -3.60
C PHE A 195 -5.71 5.03 -4.93
N VAL A 196 -4.37 4.89 -4.90
CA VAL A 196 -3.54 4.72 -6.11
C VAL A 196 -3.40 3.26 -6.50
N VAL A 197 -3.18 2.39 -5.52
CA VAL A 197 -3.03 0.94 -5.70
C VAL A 197 -4.13 0.33 -6.56
N PRO A 198 -5.43 0.56 -6.28
CA PRO A 198 -6.52 -0.02 -7.07
C PRO A 198 -6.56 0.49 -8.51
N HIS A 199 -6.09 1.69 -8.81
CA HIS A 199 -5.95 2.15 -10.21
C HIS A 199 -4.93 1.32 -10.97
N ILE A 200 -3.79 1.01 -10.35
CA ILE A 200 -2.74 0.18 -10.96
C ILE A 200 -3.21 -1.28 -11.09
N THR A 201 -3.88 -1.82 -10.07
CA THR A 201 -4.52 -3.15 -10.13
C THR A 201 -5.51 -3.21 -11.29
N GLY A 202 -6.36 -2.21 -11.44
CA GLY A 202 -7.32 -2.10 -12.52
C GLY A 202 -6.68 -2.03 -13.91
N LEU A 203 -5.63 -1.24 -14.08
CA LEU A 203 -4.87 -1.15 -15.34
C LEU A 203 -4.24 -2.49 -15.75
N ILE A 204 -3.67 -3.22 -14.78
CA ILE A 204 -3.11 -4.55 -15.00
C ILE A 204 -4.23 -5.52 -15.39
N ALA A 205 -5.34 -5.50 -14.65
CA ALA A 205 -6.49 -6.36 -14.91
C ALA A 205 -7.09 -6.13 -16.31
N GLU A 206 -7.30 -4.87 -16.70
CA GLU A 206 -7.80 -4.48 -18.02
C GLU A 206 -6.89 -5.03 -19.14
N LYS A 207 -5.56 -4.91 -18.96
CA LYS A 207 -4.59 -5.32 -19.98
C LYS A 207 -4.43 -6.83 -20.11
N PHE A 208 -4.46 -7.55 -18.99
CA PHE A 208 -4.04 -8.94 -18.91
C PHE A 208 -5.16 -9.94 -18.64
N SER A 209 -6.44 -9.51 -18.60
CA SER A 209 -7.59 -10.36 -18.27
C SER A 209 -7.75 -11.58 -19.17
N LYS A 210 -7.25 -11.53 -20.40
CA LYS A 210 -7.49 -12.55 -21.43
C LYS A 210 -6.24 -13.34 -21.84
N LYS A 211 -5.12 -13.17 -21.15
CA LYS A 211 -3.88 -13.89 -21.47
C LYS A 211 -3.06 -14.25 -20.22
N LYS A 212 -2.25 -15.29 -20.34
CA LYS A 212 -1.21 -15.56 -19.34
C LYS A 212 -0.15 -14.47 -19.38
N TRP A 213 0.39 -14.15 -18.25
CA TRP A 213 1.38 -13.09 -18.05
C TRP A 213 2.37 -13.46 -16.94
N ASN A 214 3.47 -12.71 -16.86
CA ASN A 214 4.42 -12.76 -15.77
C ASN A 214 4.81 -11.34 -15.35
N ILE A 215 5.50 -11.20 -14.21
CA ILE A 215 5.81 -9.87 -13.65
C ILE A 215 6.67 -9.02 -14.59
N VAL A 216 7.53 -9.64 -15.39
CA VAL A 216 8.38 -8.90 -16.36
C VAL A 216 7.52 -8.26 -17.42
N GLU A 217 6.52 -8.99 -17.95
CA GLU A 217 5.56 -8.44 -18.92
C GLU A 217 4.72 -7.31 -18.30
N VAL A 218 4.29 -7.47 -17.05
CA VAL A 218 3.55 -6.43 -16.32
C VAL A 218 4.41 -5.19 -16.12
N LYS A 219 5.65 -5.34 -15.62
CA LYS A 219 6.57 -4.21 -15.43
C LYS A 219 6.89 -3.51 -16.75
N ASN A 220 7.10 -4.27 -17.83
CA ASN A 220 7.33 -3.70 -19.17
C ASN A 220 6.10 -2.93 -19.67
N PHE A 221 4.90 -3.47 -19.50
CA PHE A 221 3.65 -2.78 -19.84
C PHE A 221 3.53 -1.49 -19.05
N LEU A 222 3.71 -1.54 -17.73
CA LEU A 222 3.62 -0.37 -16.86
C LEU A 222 4.66 0.70 -17.22
N LYS A 223 5.88 0.29 -17.58
CA LYS A 223 6.91 1.21 -18.06
C LYS A 223 6.54 1.86 -19.39
N GLN A 224 6.07 1.08 -20.37
CA GLN A 224 5.73 1.57 -21.71
C GLN A 224 4.50 2.48 -21.73
N SER A 225 3.53 2.25 -20.83
CA SER A 225 2.30 3.04 -20.76
C SER A 225 2.34 4.17 -19.72
N ALA A 226 3.46 4.34 -19.02
CA ALA A 226 3.66 5.44 -18.09
C ALA A 226 3.70 6.80 -18.79
N ASN A 227 3.17 7.83 -18.16
CA ASN A 227 3.28 9.21 -18.65
C ASN A 227 4.72 9.74 -18.58
N CYS A 228 5.49 9.22 -17.62
CA CYS A 228 6.88 9.58 -17.43
C CYS A 228 7.62 8.38 -16.82
N VAL A 229 8.84 8.13 -17.27
CA VAL A 229 9.78 7.20 -16.66
C VAL A 229 10.83 8.00 -15.93
N VAL A 230 11.01 7.73 -14.66
CA VAL A 230 11.94 8.44 -13.77
C VAL A 230 13.00 7.46 -13.28
N GLU A 231 14.26 7.85 -13.34
CA GLU A 231 15.35 7.09 -12.76
C GLU A 231 15.29 7.18 -11.22
N GLY A 232 15.17 6.04 -10.56
CA GLY A 232 15.25 5.96 -9.10
C GLY A 232 16.67 6.22 -8.61
N ARG A 233 16.81 6.82 -7.44
CA ARG A 233 18.13 6.94 -6.83
C ARG A 233 18.51 5.58 -6.24
N VAL A 234 19.45 4.89 -6.87
CA VAL A 234 20.07 3.70 -6.29
C VAL A 234 21.03 4.18 -5.21
N ILE A 235 20.68 3.95 -3.94
CA ILE A 235 21.69 4.03 -2.87
C ILE A 235 22.47 2.71 -2.94
N PRO A 236 23.77 2.73 -3.26
CA PRO A 236 24.55 1.48 -3.32
C PRO A 236 24.45 0.74 -1.99
N LYS A 237 24.14 -0.57 -2.03
CA LYS A 237 23.95 -1.42 -0.84
C LYS A 237 25.12 -1.44 0.16
N ASN A 238 26.29 -0.95 -0.25
CA ASN A 238 27.52 -0.93 0.54
C ASN A 238 28.01 0.48 0.89
N THR A 239 27.20 1.52 0.70
CA THR A 239 27.61 2.86 1.12
C THR A 239 27.38 2.99 2.62
N ILE A 240 28.45 2.86 3.40
CA ILE A 240 28.44 3.29 4.81
C ILE A 240 28.36 4.81 4.79
N ILE A 241 27.15 5.34 5.00
CA ILE A 241 26.94 6.77 5.16
C ILE A 241 27.39 7.11 6.58
N ASN A 242 28.54 7.76 6.71
CA ASN A 242 29.00 8.25 8.01
C ASN A 242 28.26 9.55 8.32
N ILE A 243 27.14 9.44 8.99
CA ILE A 243 26.34 10.58 9.43
C ILE A 243 26.97 11.16 10.69
N LYS A 244 27.38 12.43 10.66
CA LYS A 244 27.84 13.15 11.85
C LYS A 244 26.72 13.95 12.51
N ASN A 245 25.88 14.57 11.70
CA ASN A 245 24.78 15.40 12.13
C ASN A 245 23.53 15.06 11.33
N ALA A 246 22.37 15.04 11.96
CA ALA A 246 21.09 14.75 11.32
C ALA A 246 20.07 15.86 11.62
N VAL A 247 19.19 16.08 10.66
CA VAL A 247 17.96 16.87 10.83
C VAL A 247 16.79 15.90 10.67
N LEU A 248 15.90 15.87 11.65
CA LEU A 248 14.70 15.02 11.61
C LEU A 248 13.50 15.81 11.08
N PHE A 249 12.82 15.24 10.09
CA PHE A 249 11.62 15.81 9.47
C PHE A 249 10.80 14.75 8.72
N PRO A 250 9.51 14.62 8.98
CA PRO A 250 8.80 15.00 10.21
C PRO A 250 9.13 14.06 11.37
N VAL A 251 8.63 14.32 12.57
CA VAL A 251 8.77 13.39 13.69
C VAL A 251 7.63 12.37 13.63
N SER A 252 7.90 11.20 13.09
CA SER A 252 7.02 10.02 13.12
C SER A 252 7.18 9.24 14.44
N LYS A 253 6.42 8.15 14.61
CA LYS A 253 6.59 7.23 15.76
C LYS A 253 8.02 6.65 15.80
N GLU A 254 8.57 6.30 14.65
CA GLU A 254 9.91 5.71 14.49
C GLU A 254 11.01 6.73 14.80
N THR A 255 10.88 7.96 14.31
CA THR A 255 11.83 9.01 14.62
C THR A 255 11.77 9.48 16.07
N LYS A 256 10.65 9.26 16.79
CA LYS A 256 10.59 9.45 18.24
C LYS A 256 11.57 8.54 18.97
N ALA A 257 11.67 7.28 18.58
CA ALA A 257 12.64 6.34 19.15
C ALA A 257 14.08 6.85 18.97
N LEU A 258 14.43 7.41 17.78
CA LEU A 258 15.75 8.04 17.57
C LEU A 258 15.99 9.21 18.50
N ILE A 259 14.96 9.98 18.83
CA ILE A 259 15.07 11.12 19.77
C ILE A 259 15.25 10.61 21.20
N GLU A 260 14.46 9.63 21.62
CA GLU A 260 14.50 9.03 22.96
C GLU A 260 15.85 8.35 23.25
N PHE A 261 16.46 7.75 22.25
CA PHE A 261 17.76 7.08 22.35
C PHE A 261 18.91 7.90 21.75
N SER A 262 18.77 9.23 21.68
CA SER A 262 19.75 10.12 21.03
C SER A 262 21.17 9.97 21.56
N ASP A 263 21.33 9.70 22.84
CA ASP A 263 22.65 9.50 23.49
C ASP A 263 23.35 8.19 23.07
N MET A 264 22.62 7.26 22.48
CA MET A 264 23.14 5.98 21.98
C MET A 264 23.46 6.02 20.47
N LEU A 265 23.12 7.11 19.78
CA LEU A 265 23.36 7.23 18.34
C LEU A 265 24.82 7.56 18.05
N SER A 266 25.32 7.06 16.92
CA SER A 266 26.67 7.40 16.41
C SER A 266 26.73 8.77 15.73
N PHE A 267 25.64 9.55 15.75
CA PHE A 267 25.54 10.88 15.15
C PHE A 267 24.71 11.82 16.03
N ASN A 268 24.88 13.13 15.83
CA ASN A 268 24.13 14.13 16.56
C ASN A 268 22.85 14.53 15.83
N ILE A 269 21.73 14.60 16.56
CA ILE A 269 20.50 15.23 16.06
C ILE A 269 20.64 16.75 16.31
N THR A 270 20.87 17.50 15.24
CA THR A 270 21.11 18.95 15.36
C THR A 270 19.85 19.78 15.33
N HIS A 271 18.86 19.34 14.51
CA HIS A 271 17.61 20.04 14.31
C HIS A 271 16.45 19.06 14.17
N ILE A 272 15.28 19.48 14.64
CA ILE A 272 14.02 18.76 14.49
C ILE A 272 13.01 19.72 13.88
N TYR A 273 12.48 19.37 12.73
CA TYR A 273 11.42 20.13 12.07
C TYR A 273 10.08 19.45 12.29
N ASP A 274 9.37 19.89 13.33
CA ASP A 274 8.01 19.44 13.62
C ASP A 274 7.30 20.47 14.51
N ILE A 275 6.14 20.96 14.04
CA ILE A 275 5.34 21.97 14.77
C ILE A 275 4.70 21.42 16.05
N LYS A 276 4.59 20.10 16.20
CA LYS A 276 3.99 19.44 17.37
C LYS A 276 5.03 18.94 18.38
N TYR A 277 6.31 18.94 17.99
CA TYR A 277 7.36 18.45 18.87
C TYR A 277 7.80 19.52 19.86
N SER A 278 7.82 19.17 21.14
CA SER A 278 8.22 20.07 22.26
C SER A 278 9.37 19.53 23.11
N GLY A 279 10.12 18.53 22.62
CA GLY A 279 11.24 17.94 23.33
C GLY A 279 12.50 18.81 23.33
N ASN A 280 13.54 18.37 24.07
CA ASN A 280 14.78 19.12 24.28
C ASN A 280 15.98 18.66 23.45
N VAL A 281 15.77 17.72 22.51
CA VAL A 281 16.82 17.17 21.64
C VAL A 281 16.91 18.01 20.38
N GLY A 282 18.09 18.54 20.08
CA GLY A 282 18.32 19.37 18.91
C GLY A 282 17.61 20.73 18.96
N LYS A 283 17.76 21.52 17.91
CA LYS A 283 17.03 22.79 17.74
C LYS A 283 15.73 22.53 16.98
N VAL A 284 14.60 22.87 17.59
CA VAL A 284 13.30 22.79 16.91
C VAL A 284 13.17 23.93 15.91
N ILE A 285 12.96 23.59 14.63
CA ILE A 285 12.73 24.57 13.56
C ILE A 285 11.21 24.65 13.32
N ARG A 286 10.68 25.86 13.35
CA ARG A 286 9.28 26.15 13.03
C ARG A 286 9.18 26.76 11.63
N ASN A 287 7.99 26.73 11.01
CA ASN A 287 7.76 27.12 9.60
C ASN A 287 8.32 28.48 9.16
N TYR A 288 8.55 29.41 10.08
CA TYR A 288 9.08 30.74 9.79
C TYR A 288 10.62 30.83 9.85
N ASP A 289 11.30 29.75 10.24
CA ASP A 289 12.77 29.72 10.35
C ASP A 289 13.46 29.12 9.11
N ILE A 290 12.71 28.76 8.06
CA ILE A 290 13.23 28.06 6.85
C ILE A 290 14.21 28.94 6.05
N SER A 291 14.14 30.27 6.18
CA SER A 291 15.03 31.20 5.47
C SER A 291 16.45 31.21 5.99
N THR A 292 16.76 30.48 7.06
CA THR A 292 18.06 30.47 7.75
C THR A 292 18.78 29.11 7.69
N ILE A 293 18.26 28.15 6.90
CA ILE A 293 18.91 26.89 6.57
C ILE A 293 19.45 26.98 5.15
#